data_6262504fb24a5233e63e591f44652e69
#
_entry.id   6262504fb24a5233e63e591f44652e69
#
_cell.length_a   1.000
_cell.length_b   1.000
_cell.length_c   1.000
_cell.angle_alpha   90.00
_cell.angle_beta   90.00
_cell.angle_gamma   90.00
#
_symmetry.space_group_name_H-M   'P 1'
#
loop_
_entity.id
_entity.type
_entity.pdbx_description
1 polymer ?
#
loop_
_entity_poly.entity_id
_entity_poly.type
_entity_poly.pdbx_seq_one_letter_code
_entity_poly.pdbx_strand_id
1 'polypeptide(L)'
;MLRNVSRLPCLFKHVALMPDAHLGKGSMVGSVIASKDAVIPAIPTGFSEYKESLDDSSYWDGWNDFKELHEGVHDRKAKAMKQLGTLGGGNHFIEVCLDTENFLWLMLHSGSRNIGKELAERHISTAKSLWKLSELPAPDLA
;
A
#
# COMPACT_ATOMS: atom_id res chain seq x y z
N MET A 1 9.74 -0.59 10.33
CA MET A 1 8.29 -0.39 10.25
C MET A 1 7.55 -1.44 11.09
N LEU A 2 7.53 -2.73 10.75
CA LEU A 2 6.88 -3.78 11.53
C LEU A 2 7.28 -3.79 13.02
N ARG A 3 8.56 -3.65 13.32
CA ARG A 3 9.09 -3.56 14.70
C ARG A 3 8.50 -2.39 15.49
N ASN A 4 8.15 -1.28 14.83
CA ASN A 4 7.56 -0.14 15.51
C ASN A 4 6.08 -0.39 15.81
N VAL A 5 5.37 -0.96 14.84
CA VAL A 5 3.96 -1.34 15.03
C VAL A 5 3.82 -2.41 16.11
N SER A 6 4.71 -3.41 16.15
CA SER A 6 4.69 -4.45 17.18
C SER A 6 4.98 -3.96 18.62
N ARG A 7 5.35 -2.69 18.77
CA ARG A 7 5.59 -2.03 20.07
C ARG A 7 4.49 -1.08 20.50
N LEU A 8 3.43 -0.96 19.70
CA LEU A 8 2.32 -0.09 20.05
C LEU A 8 1.67 -0.56 21.35
N PRO A 9 1.42 0.34 22.31
CA PRO A 9 0.88 -0.02 23.63
C PRO A 9 -0.56 -0.57 23.54
N CYS A 10 -1.28 -0.23 22.48
CA CYS A 10 -2.63 -0.73 22.19
C CYS A 10 -2.64 -2.08 21.48
N LEU A 11 -1.49 -2.58 21.05
CA LEU A 11 -1.40 -3.85 20.34
C LEU A 11 -1.75 -5.02 21.26
N PHE A 12 -2.60 -5.90 20.75
CA PHE A 12 -2.92 -7.17 21.39
C PHE A 12 -2.13 -8.32 20.76
N LYS A 13 -1.30 -8.98 21.55
CA LYS A 13 -0.46 -10.15 21.20
C LYS A 13 0.52 -9.92 20.05
N HIS A 14 0.07 -9.78 18.79
CA HIS A 14 0.96 -9.75 17.63
C HIS A 14 0.38 -8.97 16.45
N VAL A 15 1.23 -8.70 15.48
CA VAL A 15 0.87 -8.20 14.15
C VAL A 15 1.02 -9.35 13.17
N ALA A 16 0.00 -9.60 12.37
CA ALA A 16 0.09 -10.51 11.24
C ALA A 16 0.31 -9.73 9.93
N LEU A 17 1.02 -10.33 8.98
CA LEU A 17 1.21 -9.79 7.64
C LEU A 17 0.57 -10.71 6.62
N MET A 18 -0.18 -10.11 5.71
CA MET A 18 -0.71 -10.83 4.54
C MET A 18 0.42 -11.12 3.54
N PRO A 19 0.26 -12.15 2.67
CA PRO A 19 1.31 -12.53 1.71
C PRO A 19 1.70 -11.43 0.71
N ASP A 20 0.81 -10.49 0.44
CA ASP A 20 1.00 -9.34 -0.44
C ASP A 20 1.51 -8.08 0.30
N ALA A 21 1.98 -8.24 1.53
CA ALA A 21 2.42 -7.12 2.35
C ALA A 21 3.58 -6.34 1.70
N HIS A 22 3.41 -5.02 1.62
CA HIS A 22 4.39 -4.11 1.05
C HIS A 22 4.51 -2.83 1.87
N LEU A 23 5.45 -1.97 1.54
CA LEU A 23 5.75 -0.78 2.31
C LEU A 23 4.58 0.20 2.35
N GLY A 24 4.21 0.65 3.54
CA GLY A 24 3.24 1.70 3.81
C GLY A 24 3.81 2.71 4.81
N LYS A 25 3.05 3.74 5.15
CA LYS A 25 3.46 4.73 6.12
C LYS A 25 3.08 4.31 7.54
N GLY A 26 4.06 4.22 8.42
CA GLY A 26 3.85 3.85 9.82
C GLY A 26 3.56 2.36 10.04
N SER A 27 2.93 1.72 9.08
CA SER A 27 2.71 0.27 9.03
C SER A 27 2.94 -0.27 7.61
N MET A 28 3.14 -1.57 7.49
CA MET A 28 3.14 -2.22 6.18
C MET A 28 1.70 -2.38 5.71
N VAL A 29 1.47 -2.14 4.42
CA VAL A 29 0.21 -2.52 3.78
C VAL A 29 0.06 -4.03 3.85
N GLY A 30 -1.15 -4.53 4.04
CA GLY A 30 -1.39 -5.94 4.33
C GLY A 30 -1.10 -6.34 5.77
N SER A 31 -0.90 -5.37 6.70
CA SER A 31 -0.82 -5.66 8.13
C SER A 31 -2.20 -5.86 8.72
N VAL A 32 -2.33 -6.90 9.55
CA VAL A 32 -3.48 -7.12 10.43
C VAL A 32 -3.02 -6.84 11.85
N ILE A 33 -3.63 -5.86 12.50
CA ILE A 33 -3.23 -5.35 13.81
C ILE A 33 -4.40 -5.53 14.78
N ALA A 34 -4.26 -6.44 15.72
CA ALA A 34 -5.22 -6.58 16.80
C ALA A 34 -4.99 -5.48 17.86
N SER A 35 -6.06 -4.84 18.29
CA SER A 35 -6.01 -3.77 19.30
C SER A 35 -7.13 -3.95 20.34
N LYS A 36 -6.89 -3.51 21.57
CA LYS A 36 -7.93 -3.49 22.60
C LYS A 36 -8.81 -2.25 22.50
N ASP A 37 -8.16 -1.11 22.25
CA ASP A 37 -8.81 0.20 22.11
C ASP A 37 -8.17 0.90 20.93
N ALA A 38 -8.90 1.11 19.85
CA ALA A 38 -8.40 1.80 18.67
C ALA A 38 -9.25 3.01 18.33
N VAL A 39 -8.62 4.17 18.22
CA VAL A 39 -9.19 5.35 17.55
C VAL A 39 -8.55 5.42 16.16
N ILE A 40 -9.36 5.31 15.13
CA ILE A 40 -8.91 5.44 13.75
C ILE A 40 -9.15 6.88 13.32
N PRO A 41 -8.10 7.70 13.11
CA PRO A 41 -8.26 9.03 12.56
C PRO A 41 -8.79 8.96 11.13
N ALA A 42 -9.43 10.02 10.65
CA ALA A 42 -9.88 10.11 9.28
C ALA A 42 -8.71 9.96 8.31
N ILE A 43 -8.76 8.93 7.47
CA ILE A 43 -7.72 8.63 6.48
C ILE A 43 -8.23 9.08 5.12
N PRO A 44 -7.45 9.89 4.37
CA PRO A 44 -7.84 10.32 3.03
C PRO A 44 -8.05 9.12 2.09
N THR A 45 -9.13 9.14 1.33
CA THR A 45 -9.52 8.07 0.39
C THR A 45 -9.62 8.58 -1.04
N GLY A 46 -9.81 7.70 -1.99
CA GLY A 46 -9.97 8.05 -3.39
C GLY A 46 -8.74 8.76 -3.95
N PHE A 47 -8.93 9.92 -4.54
CA PHE A 47 -7.85 10.76 -5.09
C PHE A 47 -7.31 11.77 -4.08
N SER A 48 -7.81 11.77 -2.87
CA SER A 48 -7.38 12.70 -1.82
C SER A 48 -5.91 12.49 -1.44
N GLU A 49 -5.27 13.56 -1.05
CA GLU A 49 -3.88 13.59 -0.61
C GLU A 49 -3.72 14.56 0.56
N TYR A 50 -2.60 14.48 1.26
CA TYR A 50 -2.26 15.46 2.29
C TYR A 50 -1.81 16.77 1.65
N LYS A 51 -2.05 17.89 2.33
CA LYS A 51 -1.61 19.22 1.88
C LYS A 51 -0.09 19.29 1.75
N GLU A 52 0.59 18.67 2.70
CA GLU A 52 2.05 18.59 2.77
C GLU A 52 2.48 17.13 2.60
N SER A 53 3.67 16.93 2.04
CA SER A 53 4.26 15.61 1.99
C SER A 53 4.58 15.13 3.40
N LEU A 54 4.30 13.86 3.65
CA LEU A 54 4.65 13.23 4.90
C LEU A 54 6.09 12.68 4.83
N ASP A 55 7.00 13.52 4.33
CA ASP A 55 8.40 13.18 4.20
C ASP A 55 9.07 13.30 5.57
N ASP A 56 8.97 12.24 6.32
CA ASP A 56 9.73 12.06 7.54
C ASP A 56 10.73 10.93 7.30
N SER A 57 11.93 11.30 6.90
CA SER A 57 13.04 10.37 6.65
C SER A 57 13.41 9.53 7.89
N SER A 58 12.96 9.94 9.09
CA SER A 58 13.13 9.15 10.30
C SER A 58 12.33 7.84 10.30
N TYR A 59 11.27 7.78 9.50
CA TYR A 59 10.41 6.60 9.39
C TYR A 59 10.71 5.74 8.17
N TRP A 60 11.15 6.36 7.08
CA TRP A 60 11.39 5.66 5.82
C TRP A 60 12.31 6.45 4.89
N ASP A 61 13.39 5.85 4.47
CA ASP A 61 14.40 6.41 3.57
C ASP A 61 14.23 5.99 2.09
N GLY A 62 13.26 5.14 1.80
CA GLY A 62 13.02 4.59 0.46
C GLY A 62 12.73 5.64 -0.63
N TRP A 63 12.51 6.91 -0.27
CA TRP A 63 12.43 7.98 -1.26
C TRP A 63 13.73 8.22 -2.02
N ASN A 64 14.87 7.81 -1.46
CA ASN A 64 16.16 7.86 -2.13
C ASN A 64 16.24 6.84 -3.26
N ASP A 65 15.56 5.71 -3.09
CA ASP A 65 15.54 4.61 -4.05
C ASP A 65 14.40 4.75 -5.08
N PHE A 66 13.58 5.79 -4.98
CA PHE A 66 12.50 6.03 -5.94
C PHE A 66 13.00 6.17 -7.38
N LYS A 67 14.24 6.62 -7.54
CA LYS A 67 14.92 6.71 -8.83
C LYS A 67 15.22 5.35 -9.48
N GLU A 68 15.23 4.26 -8.71
CA GLU A 68 15.44 2.90 -9.20
C GLU A 68 14.19 2.35 -9.91
N LEU A 69 13.03 3.01 -9.73
CA LEU A 69 11.82 2.68 -10.47
C LEU A 69 11.99 3.09 -11.94
N HIS A 70 11.13 2.52 -12.79
CA HIS A 70 11.10 2.89 -14.21
C HIS A 70 10.94 4.41 -14.38
N GLU A 71 11.76 5.03 -15.24
CA GLU A 71 11.81 6.49 -15.44
C GLU A 71 10.44 7.14 -15.71
N GLY A 72 9.54 6.41 -16.36
CA GLY A 72 8.20 6.88 -16.68
C GLY A 72 7.28 7.13 -15.48
N VAL A 73 7.74 6.86 -14.25
CA VAL A 73 7.00 7.18 -13.01
C VAL A 73 7.75 8.16 -12.11
N HIS A 74 8.92 8.66 -12.53
CA HIS A 74 9.73 9.55 -11.70
C HIS A 74 9.02 10.87 -11.39
N ASP A 75 8.22 11.39 -12.32
CA ASP A 75 7.40 12.59 -12.15
C ASP A 75 6.29 12.41 -11.10
N ARG A 76 6.00 11.19 -10.70
CA ARG A 76 5.00 10.87 -9.68
C ARG A 76 5.50 11.00 -8.24
N LYS A 77 6.82 11.15 -8.03
CA LYS A 77 7.42 11.16 -6.69
C LYS A 77 6.75 12.16 -5.76
N ALA A 78 6.64 13.42 -6.17
CA ALA A 78 6.06 14.48 -5.34
C ALA A 78 4.60 14.18 -4.93
N LYS A 79 3.82 13.62 -5.86
CA LYS A 79 2.44 13.19 -5.58
C LYS A 79 2.42 11.99 -4.65
N ALA A 80 3.26 11.01 -4.89
CA ALA A 80 3.37 9.82 -4.04
C ALA A 80 3.71 10.18 -2.60
N MET A 81 4.59 11.15 -2.38
CA MET A 81 4.94 11.65 -1.05
C MET A 81 3.73 12.25 -0.32
N LYS A 82 2.86 12.98 -1.02
CA LYS A 82 1.60 13.50 -0.45
C LYS A 82 0.54 12.43 -0.24
N GLN A 83 0.60 11.35 -0.98
CA GLN A 83 -0.36 10.25 -0.91
C GLN A 83 0.08 9.11 -0.01
N LEU A 84 1.31 9.14 0.49
CA LEU A 84 1.79 8.16 1.47
C LEU A 84 0.91 8.20 2.72
N GLY A 85 0.48 7.04 3.19
CA GLY A 85 -0.44 6.93 4.33
C GLY A 85 -1.91 7.23 4.00
N THR A 86 -2.26 7.39 2.72
CA THR A 86 -3.66 7.47 2.26
C THR A 86 -4.14 6.11 1.75
N LEU A 87 -5.45 5.90 1.77
CA LEU A 87 -6.02 4.58 1.44
C LEU A 87 -6.00 4.29 -0.06
N GLY A 88 -6.41 5.24 -0.87
CA GLY A 88 -6.62 5.04 -2.29
C GLY A 88 -8.10 4.92 -2.67
N GLY A 89 -8.36 4.76 -3.97
CA GLY A 89 -9.68 4.57 -4.55
C GLY A 89 -9.88 3.15 -5.07
N GLY A 90 -11.11 2.78 -5.28
CA GLY A 90 -11.49 1.45 -5.76
C GLY A 90 -11.84 0.50 -4.62
N ASN A 91 -11.31 -0.70 -4.64
CA ASN A 91 -11.58 -1.77 -3.65
C ASN A 91 -10.67 -1.70 -2.41
N HIS A 92 -10.05 -0.56 -2.14
CA HIS A 92 -9.23 -0.36 -0.95
C HIS A 92 -10.10 -0.04 0.25
N PHE A 93 -9.74 -0.61 1.41
CA PHE A 93 -10.55 -0.49 2.61
C PHE A 93 -9.71 -0.55 3.89
N ILE A 94 -10.30 -0.03 4.94
CA ILE A 94 -9.89 -0.27 6.32
C ILE A 94 -11.11 -0.88 7.00
N GLU A 95 -10.92 -2.00 7.65
CA GLU A 95 -11.97 -2.72 8.33
C GLU A 95 -11.60 -2.93 9.79
N VAL A 96 -12.61 -2.78 10.65
CA VAL A 96 -12.52 -3.12 12.06
C VAL A 96 -13.34 -4.38 12.28
N CYS A 97 -12.69 -5.46 12.65
CA CYS A 97 -13.30 -6.75 12.85
C CYS A 97 -13.23 -7.19 14.32
N LEU A 98 -14.21 -7.93 14.75
CA LEU A 98 -14.17 -8.65 16.02
C LEU A 98 -14.02 -10.14 15.74
N ASP A 99 -13.13 -10.80 16.48
CA ASP A 99 -13.05 -12.26 16.44
C ASP A 99 -14.02 -12.91 17.44
N THR A 100 -14.03 -14.22 17.46
CA THR A 100 -14.88 -15.02 18.37
C THR A 100 -14.56 -14.84 19.85
N GLU A 101 -13.39 -14.30 20.16
CA GLU A 101 -12.93 -14.00 21.52
C GLU A 101 -13.15 -12.53 21.90
N ASN A 102 -13.85 -11.75 21.03
CA ASN A 102 -14.10 -10.32 21.17
C ASN A 102 -12.84 -9.42 21.07
N PHE A 103 -11.79 -9.88 20.42
CA PHE A 103 -10.66 -9.03 20.11
C PHE A 103 -10.93 -8.18 18.87
N LEU A 104 -10.48 -6.95 18.92
CA LEU A 104 -10.56 -6.00 17.83
C LEU A 104 -9.38 -6.17 16.87
N TRP A 105 -9.67 -6.35 15.60
CA TRP A 105 -8.69 -6.45 14.52
C TRP A 105 -8.87 -5.29 13.55
N LEU A 106 -7.75 -4.69 13.14
CA LEU A 106 -7.71 -3.71 12.06
C LEU A 106 -7.12 -4.35 10.82
N MET A 107 -7.93 -4.42 9.77
CA MET A 107 -7.50 -4.88 8.46
C MET A 107 -7.34 -3.68 7.53
N LEU A 108 -6.18 -3.58 6.88
CA LEU A 108 -5.86 -2.52 5.96
C LEU A 108 -5.51 -3.10 4.59
N HIS A 109 -6.28 -2.71 3.58
CA HIS A 109 -5.97 -2.94 2.17
C HIS A 109 -5.90 -1.60 1.46
N SER A 110 -4.69 -1.11 1.15
CA SER A 110 -4.48 0.18 0.50
C SER A 110 -3.81 0.04 -0.85
N GLY A 111 -4.01 1.04 -1.72
CA GLY A 111 -3.51 1.01 -3.08
C GLY A 111 -2.09 1.53 -3.24
N SER A 112 -1.48 1.17 -4.38
CA SER A 112 -0.16 1.64 -4.81
C SER A 112 -0.12 3.11 -5.26
N ARG A 113 -1.21 3.84 -5.09
CA ARG A 113 -1.39 5.24 -5.53
C ARG A 113 -1.08 5.47 -7.00
N ASN A 114 -1.53 4.54 -7.84
CA ASN A 114 -1.37 4.49 -9.29
C ASN A 114 0.05 4.15 -9.81
N ILE A 115 1.07 4.18 -8.97
CA ILE A 115 2.44 3.86 -9.40
C ILE A 115 2.54 2.39 -9.82
N GLY A 116 2.07 1.48 -8.98
CA GLY A 116 2.09 0.04 -9.30
C GLY A 116 1.25 -0.29 -10.53
N LYS A 117 0.10 0.35 -10.70
CA LYS A 117 -0.72 0.20 -11.91
C LYS A 117 0.03 0.64 -13.17
N GLU A 118 0.62 1.84 -13.16
CA GLU A 118 1.37 2.35 -14.31
C GLU A 118 2.56 1.46 -14.66
N LEU A 119 3.28 0.97 -13.66
CA LEU A 119 4.39 0.03 -13.89
C LEU A 119 3.89 -1.28 -14.51
N ALA A 120 2.82 -1.86 -13.98
CA ALA A 120 2.22 -3.07 -14.51
C ALA A 120 1.75 -2.88 -15.97
N GLU A 121 1.03 -1.79 -16.26
CA GLU A 121 0.53 -1.50 -17.60
C GLU A 121 1.67 -1.35 -18.63
N ARG A 122 2.80 -0.77 -18.25
CA ARG A 122 4.00 -0.68 -19.11
C ARG A 122 4.57 -2.06 -19.40
N HIS A 123 4.74 -2.90 -18.40
CA HIS A 123 5.24 -4.26 -18.58
C HIS A 123 4.28 -5.11 -19.40
N ILE A 124 2.98 -5.02 -19.16
CA ILE A 124 1.95 -5.70 -19.95
C ILE A 124 2.01 -5.23 -21.41
N SER A 125 2.12 -3.92 -21.66
CA SER A 125 2.26 -3.39 -23.01
C SER A 125 3.50 -3.92 -23.74
N THR A 126 4.62 -3.98 -23.03
CA THR A 126 5.85 -4.56 -23.56
C THR A 126 5.70 -6.04 -23.86
N ALA A 127 5.14 -6.80 -22.93
CA ALA A 127 4.88 -8.24 -23.13
C ALA A 127 3.99 -8.48 -24.35
N LYS A 128 2.91 -7.72 -24.49
CA LYS A 128 2.02 -7.79 -25.66
C LYS A 128 2.70 -7.44 -26.98
N SER A 129 3.65 -6.53 -26.96
CA SER A 129 4.42 -6.18 -28.17
C SER A 129 5.44 -7.26 -28.58
N LEU A 130 5.98 -7.99 -27.61
CA LEU A 130 6.98 -9.02 -27.83
C LEU A 130 6.37 -10.38 -28.15
N TRP A 131 5.14 -10.63 -27.67
CA TRP A 131 4.48 -11.91 -27.83
C TRP A 131 3.47 -11.88 -28.97
N LYS A 132 3.42 -12.97 -29.75
CA LYS A 132 2.37 -13.15 -30.76
C LYS A 132 1.08 -13.55 -30.05
N LEU A 133 0.15 -12.60 -29.92
CA LEU A 133 -1.12 -12.81 -29.18
C LEU A 133 -1.93 -14.03 -29.69
N SER A 134 -1.75 -14.43 -30.96
CA SER A 134 -2.39 -15.61 -31.53
C SER A 134 -1.91 -16.95 -30.92
N GLU A 135 -0.80 -16.94 -30.19
CA GLU A 135 -0.22 -18.13 -29.57
C GLU A 135 -0.66 -18.26 -28.09
N LEU A 136 -1.39 -17.28 -27.56
CA LEU A 136 -1.88 -17.32 -26.19
C LEU A 136 -3.27 -17.93 -26.10
N PRO A 137 -3.55 -18.74 -25.05
CA PRO A 137 -4.88 -19.28 -24.80
C PRO A 137 -5.94 -18.20 -24.59
N ALA A 138 -5.55 -17.03 -24.05
CA ALA A 138 -6.38 -15.87 -23.89
C ALA A 138 -5.53 -14.58 -24.02
N PRO A 139 -6.05 -13.52 -24.68
CA PRO A 139 -5.30 -12.29 -24.92
C PRO A 139 -4.89 -11.51 -23.66
N ASP A 140 -5.55 -11.76 -22.55
CA ASP A 140 -5.30 -11.15 -21.24
C ASP A 140 -4.20 -11.84 -20.43
N LEU A 141 -3.61 -12.92 -20.98
CA LEU A 141 -2.45 -13.60 -20.37
C LEU A 141 -1.10 -12.97 -20.76
N ALA A 142 -1.11 -11.91 -21.57
CA ALA A 142 0.09 -11.19 -21.96
C ALA A 142 0.31 -9.94 -21.14
#